data_190c632a613aa412a327ac533daab9e3
#
_entry.id   190c632a613aa412a327ac533daab9e3
#
_cell.length_a   1.000
_cell.length_b   1.000
_cell.length_c   1.000
_cell.angle_alpha   90.00
_cell.angle_beta   90.00
_cell.angle_gamma   90.00
#
_symmetry.space_group_name_H-M   'P 1'
#
loop_
_entity.id
_entity.type
_entity.pdbx_description
1 polymer ?
#
loop_
_entity_poly.entity_id
_entity_poly.type
_entity_poly.pdbx_seq_one_letter_code
_entity_poly.pdbx_strand_id
1 'polypeptide(L)'
;MPRSVLVSGGCGFIGSHLVDRLLRRDDLEALVVVDNLWTGLRDNIAHVSDPRFSLHVGDAESFRAGGHFDEIIHLASPASPVWYMREPARTIKANIGGALNLLSLLKPGGRFCFASTSEVYGDPVVSPQPESYRGAVDCTGPRASYDESKRCTEALLFEEQRVSGLDVRVVRLFNTYGPRTRIDDGRAVSNFVSQALTTGVLTVYGDGSQSRSWGYVDDIVDGLERFFWRDGISHRGPLNIGNNSEISVLDIARFVCSLVPGSRIEHHAPVPQDPTNRCPDLTLARRVLPGWEATTGYQEGIRRTLEWFRQQIAAAGKSAVTA
;
A
#
# COMPACT_ATOMS: atom_id res chain seq x y z
N MET A 1 -21.99 6.19 16.93
CA MET A 1 -22.52 4.82 17.10
C MET A 1 -21.36 3.86 16.90
N PRO A 2 -21.33 2.74 17.64
CA PRO A 2 -20.29 1.72 17.42
C PRO A 2 -20.29 1.22 15.98
N ARG A 3 -19.11 0.95 15.43
CA ARG A 3 -18.93 0.55 14.01
C ARG A 3 -18.24 -0.79 13.89
N SER A 4 -18.81 -1.66 13.09
CA SER A 4 -18.16 -2.90 12.64
C SER A 4 -17.36 -2.63 11.36
N VAL A 5 -16.08 -3.00 11.35
CA VAL A 5 -15.15 -2.71 10.26
C VAL A 5 -14.57 -4.02 9.69
N LEU A 6 -14.56 -4.13 8.39
CA LEU A 6 -13.88 -5.21 7.66
C LEU A 6 -12.68 -4.66 6.90
N VAL A 7 -11.51 -5.23 7.11
CA VAL A 7 -10.28 -4.92 6.37
C VAL A 7 -9.82 -6.14 5.58
N SER A 8 -9.79 -6.05 4.27
CA SER A 8 -9.10 -7.05 3.45
C SER A 8 -7.64 -6.65 3.23
N GLY A 9 -6.71 -7.61 3.36
CA GLY A 9 -5.28 -7.34 3.26
C GLY A 9 -4.67 -6.76 4.54
N GLY A 10 -5.28 -7.03 5.70
CA GLY A 10 -4.83 -6.48 6.99
C GLY A 10 -3.53 -7.08 7.53
N CYS A 11 -3.07 -8.22 7.01
CA CYS A 11 -1.74 -8.79 7.32
C CYS A 11 -0.64 -8.21 6.41
N GLY A 12 -1.00 -7.42 5.41
CA GLY A 12 -0.08 -6.76 4.50
C GLY A 12 0.68 -5.61 5.17
N PHE A 13 1.64 -5.03 4.42
CA PHE A 13 2.47 -3.91 4.87
C PHE A 13 1.61 -2.74 5.39
N ILE A 14 0.86 -2.07 4.53
CA ILE A 14 0.03 -0.91 4.90
C ILE A 14 -1.13 -1.35 5.81
N GLY A 15 -1.75 -2.50 5.49
CA GLY A 15 -2.91 -3.00 6.22
C GLY A 15 -2.64 -3.24 7.70
N SER A 16 -1.48 -3.77 8.06
CA SER A 16 -1.14 -4.04 9.47
C SER A 16 -0.95 -2.76 10.31
N HIS A 17 -0.40 -1.70 9.71
CA HIS A 17 -0.33 -0.40 10.36
C HIS A 17 -1.73 0.23 10.52
N LEU A 18 -2.60 0.02 9.53
CA LEU A 18 -3.98 0.50 9.58
C LEU A 18 -4.79 -0.24 10.65
N VAL A 19 -4.60 -1.56 10.82
CA VAL A 19 -5.19 -2.36 11.90
C VAL A 19 -4.84 -1.77 13.26
N ASP A 20 -3.58 -1.42 13.50
CA ASP A 20 -3.16 -0.79 14.76
C ASP A 20 -3.88 0.55 15.04
N ARG A 21 -4.13 1.33 13.98
CA ARG A 21 -4.85 2.60 14.08
C ARG A 21 -6.35 2.39 14.35
N LEU A 22 -6.97 1.43 13.66
CA LEU A 22 -8.38 1.06 13.86
C LEU A 22 -8.67 0.62 15.28
N LEU A 23 -7.79 -0.18 15.88
CA LEU A 23 -7.95 -0.67 17.25
C LEU A 23 -7.90 0.43 18.32
N ARG A 24 -7.37 1.61 17.98
CA ARG A 24 -7.37 2.80 18.87
C ARG A 24 -8.66 3.62 18.81
N ARG A 25 -9.59 3.30 17.91
CA ARG A 25 -10.86 4.03 17.77
C ARG A 25 -11.79 3.70 18.94
N ASP A 26 -12.37 4.74 19.53
CA ASP A 26 -13.35 4.60 20.61
C ASP A 26 -14.70 4.10 20.09
N ASP A 27 -15.02 4.36 18.81
CA ASP A 27 -16.27 3.93 18.18
C ASP A 27 -16.17 2.55 17.49
N LEU A 28 -15.05 1.84 17.61
CA LEU A 28 -14.91 0.50 17.07
C LEU A 28 -15.66 -0.53 17.90
N GLU A 29 -16.60 -1.24 17.30
CA GLU A 29 -17.31 -2.39 17.89
C GLU A 29 -16.59 -3.72 17.58
N ALA A 30 -16.25 -3.92 16.30
CA ALA A 30 -15.58 -5.13 15.84
C ALA A 30 -14.69 -4.82 14.65
N LEU A 31 -13.53 -5.46 14.59
CA LEU A 31 -12.58 -5.43 13.49
C LEU A 31 -12.35 -6.84 12.96
N VAL A 32 -12.83 -7.09 11.76
CA VAL A 32 -12.58 -8.34 11.04
C VAL A 32 -11.52 -8.09 9.98
N VAL A 33 -10.45 -8.86 10.00
CA VAL A 33 -9.43 -8.88 8.95
C VAL A 33 -9.59 -10.14 8.11
N VAL A 34 -9.63 -9.99 6.79
CA VAL A 34 -9.51 -11.09 5.83
C VAL A 34 -8.22 -10.94 5.03
N ASP A 35 -7.38 -11.99 5.04
CA ASP A 35 -6.10 -12.01 4.33
C ASP A 35 -5.75 -13.45 3.96
N ASN A 36 -5.36 -13.68 2.72
CA ASN A 36 -4.99 -15.02 2.24
C ASN A 36 -3.50 -15.36 2.50
N LEU A 37 -2.76 -14.45 3.12
CA LEU A 37 -1.35 -14.56 3.46
C LEU A 37 -0.43 -14.80 2.23
N TRP A 38 -0.88 -14.47 1.03
CA TRP A 38 -0.08 -14.60 -0.18
C TRP A 38 1.10 -13.60 -0.18
N THR A 39 0.81 -12.33 0.11
CA THR A 39 1.84 -11.29 0.29
C THR A 39 1.84 -10.70 1.70
N GLY A 40 0.76 -10.88 2.45
CA GLY A 40 0.67 -10.55 3.87
C GLY A 40 1.43 -11.53 4.75
N LEU A 41 1.87 -11.09 5.91
CA LEU A 41 2.55 -11.88 6.92
C LEU A 41 1.73 -11.87 8.21
N ARG A 42 1.39 -13.05 8.75
CA ARG A 42 0.68 -13.15 10.04
C ARG A 42 1.45 -12.44 11.17
N ASP A 43 2.77 -12.44 11.10
CA ASP A 43 3.65 -11.80 12.08
C ASP A 43 3.46 -10.29 12.16
N ASN A 44 3.02 -9.64 11.09
CA ASN A 44 2.73 -8.21 11.08
C ASN A 44 1.62 -7.80 12.05
N ILE A 45 0.74 -8.72 12.44
CA ILE A 45 -0.38 -8.51 13.37
C ILE A 45 -0.35 -9.46 14.57
N ALA A 46 0.73 -10.23 14.77
CA ALA A 46 0.84 -11.21 15.87
C ALA A 46 0.78 -10.58 17.27
N HIS A 47 1.07 -9.29 17.38
CA HIS A 47 0.99 -8.50 18.61
C HIS A 47 -0.45 -8.11 19.00
N VAL A 48 -1.43 -8.29 18.11
CA VAL A 48 -2.81 -7.87 18.35
C VAL A 48 -3.50 -8.88 19.27
N SER A 49 -3.94 -8.41 20.45
CA SER A 49 -4.65 -9.20 21.46
C SER A 49 -6.01 -8.57 21.85
N ASP A 50 -6.50 -7.59 21.09
CA ASP A 50 -7.76 -6.89 21.35
C ASP A 50 -8.97 -7.83 21.14
N PRO A 51 -9.92 -7.96 22.09
CA PRO A 51 -11.07 -8.84 21.94
C PRO A 51 -12.03 -8.46 20.82
N ARG A 52 -11.96 -7.22 20.31
CA ARG A 52 -12.74 -6.76 19.15
C ARG A 52 -12.18 -7.25 17.83
N PHE A 53 -10.96 -7.78 17.81
CA PHE A 53 -10.23 -8.20 16.62
C PHE A 53 -10.45 -9.67 16.28
N SER A 54 -10.64 -9.96 15.00
CA SER A 54 -10.60 -11.33 14.47
C SER A 54 -9.91 -11.40 13.11
N LEU A 55 -9.13 -12.46 12.89
CA LEU A 55 -8.48 -12.75 11.61
C LEU A 55 -9.14 -13.95 10.94
N HIS A 56 -9.61 -13.75 9.70
CA HIS A 56 -10.02 -14.80 8.80
C HIS A 56 -8.96 -15.01 7.71
N VAL A 57 -8.38 -16.21 7.64
CA VAL A 57 -7.40 -16.55 6.61
C VAL A 57 -8.14 -17.09 5.38
N GLY A 58 -8.13 -16.31 4.30
CA GLY A 58 -8.81 -16.63 3.05
C GLY A 58 -8.83 -15.49 2.04
N ASP A 59 -9.33 -15.78 0.85
CA ASP A 59 -9.42 -14.81 -0.23
C ASP A 59 -10.61 -13.86 -0.04
N ALA A 60 -10.40 -12.56 -0.29
CA ALA A 60 -11.45 -11.54 -0.18
C ALA A 60 -12.60 -11.78 -1.17
N GLU A 61 -12.32 -12.37 -2.33
CA GLU A 61 -13.31 -12.69 -3.37
C GLU A 61 -14.31 -13.78 -2.97
N SER A 62 -13.95 -14.63 -2.03
CA SER A 62 -14.80 -15.74 -1.56
C SER A 62 -15.19 -15.66 -0.09
N PHE A 63 -14.73 -14.64 0.62
CA PHE A 63 -15.05 -14.43 2.03
C PHE A 63 -16.57 -14.34 2.25
N ARG A 64 -17.04 -14.98 3.32
CA ARG A 64 -18.43 -14.92 3.77
C ARG A 64 -18.45 -14.52 5.24
N ALA A 65 -19.32 -13.59 5.57
CA ALA A 65 -19.53 -13.15 6.95
C ALA A 65 -20.92 -13.52 7.44
N GLY A 66 -21.09 -13.67 8.75
CA GLY A 66 -22.41 -13.88 9.38
C GLY A 66 -23.27 -12.60 9.46
N GLY A 67 -22.80 -11.47 8.94
CA GLY A 67 -23.48 -10.18 8.98
C GLY A 67 -22.83 -9.18 8.04
N HIS A 68 -23.29 -7.92 8.12
CA HIS A 68 -22.81 -6.82 7.29
C HIS A 68 -22.02 -5.81 8.13
N PHE A 69 -21.15 -5.03 7.48
CA PHE A 69 -20.23 -4.09 8.10
C PHE A 69 -20.65 -2.63 7.85
N ASP A 70 -20.36 -1.77 8.82
CA ASP A 70 -20.57 -0.32 8.68
C ASP A 70 -19.50 0.31 7.77
N GLU A 71 -18.28 -0.23 7.84
CA GLU A 71 -17.14 0.21 7.02
C GLU A 71 -16.40 -1.00 6.44
N ILE A 72 -16.05 -0.92 5.16
CA ILE A 72 -15.19 -1.91 4.49
C ILE A 72 -13.98 -1.20 3.89
N ILE A 73 -12.80 -1.71 4.19
CA ILE A 73 -11.52 -1.19 3.69
C ILE A 73 -10.85 -2.29 2.85
N HIS A 74 -10.84 -2.10 1.54
CA HIS A 74 -10.25 -3.05 0.61
C HIS A 74 -8.81 -2.67 0.25
N LEU A 75 -7.84 -3.36 0.90
CA LEU A 75 -6.41 -3.21 0.67
C LEU A 75 -5.80 -4.48 0.03
N ALA A 76 -6.53 -5.61 0.01
CA ALA A 76 -6.03 -6.88 -0.50
C ALA A 76 -5.67 -6.79 -1.98
N SER A 77 -4.38 -6.77 -2.27
CA SER A 77 -3.82 -6.75 -3.62
C SER A 77 -2.31 -7.01 -3.54
N PRO A 78 -1.73 -7.85 -4.40
CA PRO A 78 -0.28 -7.90 -4.54
C PRO A 78 0.18 -6.60 -5.22
N ALA A 79 0.93 -5.76 -4.52
CA ALA A 79 1.28 -4.41 -4.98
C ALA A 79 2.72 -4.29 -5.51
N SER A 80 3.48 -5.38 -5.49
CA SER A 80 4.84 -5.42 -6.03
C SER A 80 4.88 -6.13 -7.38
N PRO A 81 5.65 -5.62 -8.38
CA PRO A 81 5.81 -6.24 -9.69
C PRO A 81 6.19 -7.72 -9.63
N VAL A 82 7.07 -8.09 -8.71
CA VAL A 82 7.50 -9.49 -8.51
C VAL A 82 6.32 -10.41 -8.23
N TRP A 83 5.30 -9.93 -7.51
CA TRP A 83 4.16 -10.73 -7.11
C TRP A 83 3.03 -10.69 -8.12
N TYR A 84 2.61 -9.49 -8.59
CA TYR A 84 1.46 -9.40 -9.50
C TYR A 84 1.76 -9.92 -10.92
N MET A 85 3.01 -9.84 -11.38
CA MET A 85 3.42 -10.40 -12.68
C MET A 85 3.53 -11.93 -12.63
N ARG A 86 3.78 -12.51 -11.46
CA ARG A 86 3.87 -13.96 -11.28
C ARG A 86 2.50 -14.65 -11.40
N GLU A 87 1.44 -14.03 -10.88
CA GLU A 87 0.08 -14.57 -10.91
C GLU A 87 -0.93 -13.49 -11.34
N PRO A 88 -0.93 -13.10 -12.63
CA PRO A 88 -1.71 -11.95 -13.11
C PRO A 88 -3.24 -12.17 -12.98
N ALA A 89 -3.73 -13.36 -13.25
CA ALA A 89 -5.16 -13.66 -13.12
C ALA A 89 -5.64 -13.59 -11.67
N ARG A 90 -4.82 -14.05 -10.73
CA ARG A 90 -5.11 -13.94 -9.28
C ARG A 90 -5.12 -12.50 -8.81
N THR A 91 -4.22 -11.66 -9.36
CA THR A 91 -4.19 -10.22 -9.09
C THR A 91 -5.49 -9.54 -9.51
N ILE A 92 -5.97 -9.82 -10.74
CA ILE A 92 -7.25 -9.29 -11.24
C ILE A 92 -8.41 -9.72 -10.35
N LYS A 93 -8.49 -11.01 -10.00
CA LYS A 93 -9.53 -11.54 -9.11
C LYS A 93 -9.51 -10.89 -7.73
N ALA A 94 -8.34 -10.72 -7.13
CA ALA A 94 -8.21 -10.09 -5.82
C ALA A 94 -8.74 -8.64 -5.83
N ASN A 95 -8.44 -7.85 -6.86
CA ASN A 95 -8.89 -6.46 -6.97
C ASN A 95 -10.37 -6.36 -7.31
N ILE A 96 -10.81 -6.92 -8.43
CA ILE A 96 -12.18 -6.76 -8.94
C ILE A 96 -13.15 -7.70 -8.22
N GLY A 97 -12.83 -8.99 -8.15
CA GLY A 97 -13.67 -9.99 -7.48
C GLY A 97 -13.77 -9.73 -5.98
N GLY A 98 -12.65 -9.32 -5.35
CA GLY A 98 -12.64 -8.88 -3.96
C GLY A 98 -13.58 -7.70 -3.73
N ALA A 99 -13.50 -6.64 -4.53
CA ALA A 99 -14.37 -5.48 -4.40
C ALA A 99 -15.85 -5.84 -4.57
N LEU A 100 -16.21 -6.62 -5.61
CA LEU A 100 -17.57 -7.07 -5.85
C LEU A 100 -18.14 -7.88 -4.69
N ASN A 101 -17.37 -8.83 -4.16
CA ASN A 101 -17.79 -9.63 -3.03
C ASN A 101 -17.96 -8.78 -1.76
N LEU A 102 -16.97 -7.93 -1.47
CA LEU A 102 -16.98 -7.11 -0.26
C LEU A 102 -18.09 -6.06 -0.27
N LEU A 103 -18.44 -5.49 -1.43
CA LEU A 103 -19.60 -4.59 -1.57
C LEU A 103 -20.90 -5.24 -1.10
N SER A 104 -21.10 -6.54 -1.35
CA SER A 104 -22.29 -7.27 -0.90
C SER A 104 -22.38 -7.45 0.62
N LEU A 105 -21.30 -7.23 1.34
CA LEU A 105 -21.21 -7.32 2.80
C LEU A 105 -21.33 -5.96 3.49
N LEU A 106 -21.53 -4.89 2.74
CA LEU A 106 -21.68 -3.55 3.30
C LEU A 106 -23.12 -3.29 3.74
N LYS A 107 -23.32 -2.69 4.89
CA LYS A 107 -24.64 -2.24 5.33
C LYS A 107 -25.17 -1.11 4.45
N PRO A 108 -26.50 -0.98 4.28
CA PRO A 108 -27.08 0.21 3.67
C PRO A 108 -26.60 1.49 4.38
N GLY A 109 -26.12 2.47 3.61
CA GLY A 109 -25.51 3.70 4.14
C GLY A 109 -24.11 3.55 4.72
N GLY A 110 -23.50 2.38 4.61
CA GLY A 110 -22.11 2.13 4.99
C GLY A 110 -21.09 2.80 4.08
N ARG A 111 -19.82 2.68 4.44
CA ARG A 111 -18.69 3.28 3.72
C ARG A 111 -17.78 2.23 3.13
N PHE A 112 -17.45 2.39 1.83
CA PHE A 112 -16.48 1.54 1.16
C PHE A 112 -15.21 2.32 0.85
N CYS A 113 -14.08 1.91 1.44
CA CYS A 113 -12.76 2.50 1.24
C CYS A 113 -11.89 1.60 0.38
N PHE A 114 -11.21 2.16 -0.61
CA PHE A 114 -10.38 1.39 -1.54
C PHE A 114 -8.98 1.99 -1.68
N ALA A 115 -7.97 1.14 -1.52
CA ALA A 115 -6.59 1.47 -1.86
C ALA A 115 -6.34 1.20 -3.34
N SER A 116 -6.46 2.26 -4.14
CA SER A 116 -5.94 2.33 -5.49
C SER A 116 -4.45 2.68 -5.47
N THR A 117 -3.88 3.05 -6.58
CA THR A 117 -2.45 3.19 -6.77
C THR A 117 -2.11 4.32 -7.74
N SER A 118 -0.92 4.90 -7.64
CA SER A 118 -0.37 5.79 -8.66
C SER A 118 -0.13 5.10 -10.02
N GLU A 119 -0.14 3.76 -10.05
CA GLU A 119 0.01 3.00 -11.31
C GLU A 119 -1.18 3.21 -12.26
N VAL A 120 -2.35 3.68 -11.78
CA VAL A 120 -3.48 4.07 -12.64
C VAL A 120 -3.13 5.23 -13.59
N TYR A 121 -2.05 5.94 -13.32
CA TYR A 121 -1.53 7.00 -14.19
C TYR A 121 -0.63 6.48 -15.31
N GLY A 122 -0.22 5.22 -15.29
CA GLY A 122 0.66 4.62 -16.30
C GLY A 122 2.04 5.28 -16.33
N ASP A 123 2.60 5.45 -17.54
CA ASP A 123 3.81 6.27 -17.75
C ASP A 123 3.39 7.74 -17.96
N PRO A 124 3.51 8.60 -16.93
CA PRO A 124 2.86 9.90 -16.96
C PRO A 124 3.64 10.91 -17.78
N VAL A 125 2.94 11.64 -18.65
CA VAL A 125 3.47 12.80 -19.38
C VAL A 125 3.33 14.11 -18.58
N VAL A 126 2.73 14.04 -17.39
CA VAL A 126 2.51 15.17 -16.47
C VAL A 126 3.17 14.86 -15.13
N SER A 127 3.96 15.78 -14.60
CA SER A 127 4.55 15.70 -13.27
C SER A 127 4.51 17.08 -12.60
N PRO A 128 4.08 17.17 -11.32
CA PRO A 128 3.45 16.11 -10.52
C PRO A 128 2.08 15.69 -11.07
N GLN A 129 1.64 14.44 -10.76
CA GLN A 129 0.40 13.88 -11.26
C GLN A 129 -0.80 14.35 -10.42
N PRO A 130 -1.75 15.16 -10.98
CA PRO A 130 -3.00 15.50 -10.30
C PRO A 130 -4.05 14.38 -10.49
N GLU A 131 -5.05 14.30 -9.62
CA GLU A 131 -6.12 13.32 -9.71
C GLU A 131 -6.95 13.41 -10.98
N SER A 132 -6.98 14.59 -11.62
CA SER A 132 -7.66 14.83 -12.90
C SER A 132 -6.92 14.24 -14.12
N TYR A 133 -5.66 13.84 -13.97
CA TYR A 133 -4.91 13.19 -15.05
C TYR A 133 -5.44 11.78 -15.30
N ARG A 134 -5.90 11.52 -16.52
CA ARG A 134 -6.56 10.26 -16.89
C ARG A 134 -5.62 9.05 -16.99
N GLY A 135 -4.32 9.32 -17.08
CA GLY A 135 -3.30 8.28 -17.20
C GLY A 135 -3.04 7.81 -18.64
N ALA A 136 -1.92 7.11 -18.79
CA ALA A 136 -1.46 6.47 -20.03
C ALA A 136 -1.01 5.03 -19.71
N VAL A 137 -1.99 4.19 -19.36
CA VAL A 137 -1.75 2.77 -19.02
C VAL A 137 -1.72 1.95 -20.31
N ASP A 138 -0.74 1.03 -20.42
CA ASP A 138 -0.67 0.04 -21.48
C ASP A 138 -1.43 -1.22 -21.05
N CYS A 139 -2.65 -1.42 -21.58
CA CYS A 139 -3.48 -2.57 -21.27
C CYS A 139 -2.97 -3.91 -21.79
N THR A 140 -1.94 -3.91 -22.63
CA THR A 140 -1.28 -5.12 -23.18
C THR A 140 0.09 -5.36 -22.57
N GLY A 141 0.60 -4.44 -21.79
CA GLY A 141 1.88 -4.50 -21.13
C GLY A 141 1.96 -5.50 -19.97
N PRO A 142 3.16 -5.84 -19.50
CA PRO A 142 3.37 -6.84 -18.45
C PRO A 142 2.78 -6.43 -17.08
N ARG A 143 2.49 -5.14 -16.89
CA ARG A 143 1.92 -4.59 -15.65
C ARG A 143 0.38 -4.47 -15.70
N ALA A 144 -0.24 -4.70 -16.87
CA ALA A 144 -1.66 -4.49 -17.14
C ALA A 144 -2.59 -5.17 -16.12
N SER A 145 -2.24 -6.36 -15.63
CA SER A 145 -3.06 -7.09 -14.66
C SER A 145 -3.29 -6.32 -13.35
N TYR A 146 -2.29 -5.60 -12.90
CA TYR A 146 -2.39 -4.75 -11.71
C TYR A 146 -3.01 -3.40 -12.05
N ASP A 147 -2.46 -2.71 -13.02
CA ASP A 147 -2.81 -1.34 -13.35
C ASP A 147 -4.29 -1.25 -13.78
N GLU A 148 -4.72 -2.09 -14.72
CA GLU A 148 -6.10 -2.09 -15.22
C GLU A 148 -7.10 -2.68 -14.22
N SER A 149 -6.72 -3.66 -13.41
CA SER A 149 -7.64 -4.13 -12.37
C SER A 149 -7.90 -3.08 -11.29
N LYS A 150 -6.92 -2.25 -10.94
CA LYS A 150 -7.12 -1.11 -10.06
C LYS A 150 -8.01 -0.03 -10.70
N ARG A 151 -7.78 0.30 -11.98
CA ARG A 151 -8.62 1.24 -12.73
C ARG A 151 -10.07 0.74 -12.86
N CYS A 152 -10.25 -0.53 -13.18
CA CYS A 152 -11.57 -1.16 -13.27
C CYS A 152 -12.30 -1.10 -11.92
N THR A 153 -11.60 -1.36 -10.80
CA THR A 153 -12.20 -1.26 -9.47
C THR A 153 -12.56 0.17 -9.11
N GLU A 154 -11.74 1.19 -9.46
CA GLU A 154 -12.15 2.60 -9.32
C GLU A 154 -13.44 2.88 -10.10
N ALA A 155 -13.52 2.44 -11.37
CA ALA A 155 -14.71 2.63 -12.19
C ALA A 155 -15.95 1.97 -11.57
N LEU A 156 -15.85 0.72 -11.13
CA LEU A 156 -16.92 0.01 -10.43
C LEU A 156 -17.43 0.82 -9.22
N LEU A 157 -16.53 1.25 -8.34
CA LEU A 157 -16.90 1.94 -7.11
C LEU A 157 -17.54 3.32 -7.39
N PHE A 158 -17.07 4.05 -8.38
CA PHE A 158 -17.67 5.33 -8.77
C PHE A 158 -19.01 5.17 -9.47
N GLU A 159 -19.26 4.05 -10.18
CA GLU A 159 -20.60 3.73 -10.69
C GLU A 159 -21.56 3.39 -9.54
N GLU A 160 -21.15 2.56 -8.58
CA GLU A 160 -21.94 2.29 -7.38
C GLU A 160 -22.27 3.58 -6.61
N GLN A 161 -21.32 4.50 -6.46
CA GLN A 161 -21.58 5.81 -5.86
C GLN A 161 -22.64 6.61 -6.64
N ARG A 162 -22.59 6.61 -7.98
CA ARG A 162 -23.56 7.35 -8.83
C ARG A 162 -24.96 6.76 -8.77
N VAL A 163 -25.06 5.42 -8.74
CA VAL A 163 -26.35 4.71 -8.79
C VAL A 163 -27.02 4.62 -7.44
N SER A 164 -26.27 4.30 -6.39
CA SER A 164 -26.80 4.01 -5.05
C SER A 164 -26.53 5.12 -4.02
N GLY A 165 -25.72 6.12 -4.34
CA GLY A 165 -25.29 7.16 -3.38
C GLY A 165 -24.30 6.67 -2.33
N LEU A 166 -23.68 5.49 -2.54
CA LEU A 166 -22.71 4.89 -1.63
C LEU A 166 -21.60 5.86 -1.22
N ASP A 167 -21.20 5.89 0.06
CA ASP A 167 -20.02 6.64 0.52
C ASP A 167 -18.75 5.86 0.12
N VAL A 168 -18.24 6.18 -1.08
CA VAL A 168 -17.01 5.59 -1.62
C VAL A 168 -15.84 6.52 -1.36
N ARG A 169 -14.72 5.96 -0.88
CA ARG A 169 -13.46 6.66 -0.66
C ARG A 169 -12.31 5.91 -1.31
N VAL A 170 -11.78 6.50 -2.37
CA VAL A 170 -10.67 5.93 -3.14
C VAL A 170 -9.41 6.74 -2.90
N VAL A 171 -8.33 6.07 -2.52
CA VAL A 171 -6.99 6.69 -2.44
C VAL A 171 -6.10 6.12 -3.52
N ARG A 172 -5.34 6.98 -4.21
CA ARG A 172 -4.25 6.60 -5.09
C ARG A 172 -2.95 6.72 -4.33
N LEU A 173 -2.45 5.56 -3.87
CA LEU A 173 -1.23 5.49 -3.09
C LEU A 173 0.00 5.62 -4.00
N PHE A 174 0.90 6.47 -3.61
CA PHE A 174 2.24 6.57 -4.20
C PHE A 174 3.24 5.68 -3.46
N ASN A 175 4.49 5.63 -3.95
CA ASN A 175 5.52 4.75 -3.40
C ASN A 175 5.63 4.92 -1.89
N THR A 176 5.35 3.84 -1.18
CA THR A 176 5.37 3.78 0.28
C THR A 176 6.41 2.78 0.75
N TYR A 177 7.17 3.11 1.79
CA TYR A 177 8.17 2.26 2.40
C TYR A 177 8.11 2.34 3.94
N GLY A 178 8.67 1.34 4.63
CA GLY A 178 8.68 1.32 6.09
C GLY A 178 8.79 -0.08 6.68
N PRO A 179 8.71 -0.20 8.00
CA PRO A 179 8.61 -1.47 8.72
C PRO A 179 7.44 -2.33 8.25
N ARG A 180 7.51 -3.64 8.48
CA ARG A 180 6.50 -4.66 8.08
C ARG A 180 6.38 -4.88 6.56
N THR A 181 7.26 -4.26 5.76
CA THR A 181 7.43 -4.65 4.36
C THR A 181 8.16 -6.00 4.32
N ARG A 182 7.77 -6.89 3.41
CA ARG A 182 8.46 -8.19 3.22
C ARG A 182 9.91 -7.97 2.82
N ILE A 183 10.80 -8.84 3.31
CA ILE A 183 12.23 -8.83 2.95
C ILE A 183 12.43 -9.07 1.44
N ASP A 184 11.57 -9.90 0.84
CA ASP A 184 11.54 -10.26 -0.58
C ASP A 184 10.47 -9.48 -1.39
N ASP A 185 10.11 -8.28 -0.92
CA ASP A 185 9.06 -7.46 -1.56
C ASP A 185 9.39 -7.06 -3.00
N GLY A 186 10.65 -6.80 -3.33
CA GLY A 186 11.11 -6.48 -4.68
C GLY A 186 11.13 -4.99 -5.03
N ARG A 187 10.57 -4.10 -4.20
CA ARG A 187 10.64 -2.65 -4.42
C ARG A 187 11.95 -2.05 -3.91
N ALA A 188 12.38 -0.92 -4.48
CA ALA A 188 13.74 -0.39 -4.32
C ALA A 188 14.20 -0.25 -2.87
N VAL A 189 13.44 0.43 -1.98
CA VAL A 189 13.88 0.64 -0.59
C VAL A 189 14.00 -0.67 0.18
N SER A 190 13.02 -1.57 0.08
CA SER A 190 13.06 -2.89 0.73
C SER A 190 14.21 -3.75 0.20
N ASN A 191 14.45 -3.71 -1.12
CA ASN A 191 15.58 -4.41 -1.74
C ASN A 191 16.92 -3.87 -1.22
N PHE A 192 17.14 -2.57 -1.25
CA PHE A 192 18.40 -1.98 -0.80
C PHE A 192 18.69 -2.30 0.66
N VAL A 193 17.68 -2.17 1.53
CA VAL A 193 17.82 -2.50 2.95
C VAL A 193 18.10 -3.98 3.16
N SER A 194 17.34 -4.85 2.49
CA SER A 194 17.54 -6.31 2.57
C SER A 194 18.91 -6.72 2.05
N GLN A 195 19.30 -6.23 0.87
CA GLN A 195 20.59 -6.52 0.23
C GLN A 195 21.77 -6.02 1.06
N ALA A 196 21.69 -4.81 1.62
CA ALA A 196 22.72 -4.28 2.49
C ALA A 196 22.97 -5.16 3.72
N LEU A 197 21.89 -5.71 4.30
CA LEU A 197 21.94 -6.54 5.51
C LEU A 197 22.29 -8.01 5.26
N THR A 198 22.14 -8.50 4.02
CA THR A 198 22.36 -9.91 3.70
C THR A 198 23.59 -10.14 2.85
N THR A 199 23.62 -9.60 1.65
CA THR A 199 24.73 -9.81 0.68
C THR A 199 25.77 -8.70 0.70
N GLY A 200 25.45 -7.54 1.24
CA GLY A 200 26.28 -6.33 1.18
C GLY A 200 26.36 -5.70 -0.22
N VAL A 201 25.57 -6.16 -1.21
CA VAL A 201 25.59 -5.65 -2.58
C VAL A 201 24.21 -5.13 -2.96
N LEU A 202 24.11 -3.80 -3.14
CA LEU A 202 22.89 -3.13 -3.55
C LEU A 202 22.83 -3.03 -5.08
N THR A 203 21.77 -3.59 -5.67
CA THR A 203 21.56 -3.59 -7.12
C THR A 203 20.82 -2.33 -7.57
N VAL A 204 21.49 -1.46 -8.32
CA VAL A 204 20.89 -0.28 -8.97
C VAL A 204 20.74 -0.56 -10.45
N TYR A 205 19.51 -0.48 -10.97
CA TYR A 205 19.22 -0.66 -12.38
C TYR A 205 19.42 0.66 -13.15
N GLY A 206 20.14 0.61 -14.26
CA GLY A 206 20.57 1.79 -15.01
C GLY A 206 21.61 2.60 -14.23
N ASP A 207 21.62 3.90 -14.43
CA ASP A 207 22.49 4.84 -13.71
C ASP A 207 21.91 5.26 -12.35
N GLY A 208 20.66 4.92 -12.07
CA GLY A 208 19.95 5.26 -10.83
C GLY A 208 19.44 6.70 -10.77
N SER A 209 19.48 7.45 -11.88
CA SER A 209 19.02 8.85 -11.97
C SER A 209 17.49 8.99 -11.89
N GLN A 210 16.75 7.90 -12.14
CA GLN A 210 15.28 7.92 -12.03
C GLN A 210 14.85 8.33 -10.63
N SER A 211 13.94 9.31 -10.56
CA SER A 211 13.43 9.85 -9.30
C SER A 211 12.08 9.23 -8.90
N ARG A 212 11.86 9.15 -7.61
CA ARG A 212 10.58 8.75 -7.00
C ARG A 212 10.30 9.61 -5.78
N SER A 213 9.03 9.80 -5.50
CA SER A 213 8.57 10.35 -4.24
C SER A 213 8.32 9.21 -3.24
N TRP A 214 9.06 9.21 -2.13
CA TRP A 214 9.06 8.13 -1.16
C TRP A 214 8.29 8.54 0.09
N GLY A 215 7.11 7.98 0.30
CA GLY A 215 6.30 8.18 1.50
C GLY A 215 6.64 7.19 2.61
N TYR A 216 6.90 7.67 3.81
CA TYR A 216 7.05 6.80 4.98
C TYR A 216 5.68 6.31 5.45
N VAL A 217 5.60 5.05 5.83
CA VAL A 217 4.32 4.36 6.08
C VAL A 217 3.44 5.05 7.12
N ASP A 218 4.01 5.62 8.19
CA ASP A 218 3.22 6.27 9.24
C ASP A 218 2.49 7.52 8.72
N ASP A 219 3.16 8.31 7.86
CA ASP A 219 2.55 9.50 7.22
C ASP A 219 1.42 9.08 6.26
N ILE A 220 1.66 8.00 5.51
CA ILE A 220 0.66 7.48 4.55
C ILE A 220 -0.56 6.95 5.29
N VAL A 221 -0.36 6.17 6.34
CA VAL A 221 -1.47 5.62 7.14
C VAL A 221 -2.22 6.72 7.89
N ASP A 222 -1.55 7.80 8.32
CA ASP A 222 -2.23 8.99 8.87
C ASP A 222 -3.16 9.63 7.82
N GLY A 223 -2.71 9.76 6.57
CA GLY A 223 -3.54 10.25 5.48
C GLY A 223 -4.73 9.33 5.19
N LEU A 224 -4.53 8.02 5.20
CA LEU A 224 -5.60 7.03 5.05
C LEU A 224 -6.62 7.13 6.18
N GLU A 225 -6.16 7.17 7.42
CA GLU A 225 -7.00 7.31 8.61
C GLU A 225 -7.90 8.54 8.50
N ARG A 226 -7.31 9.70 8.22
CA ARG A 226 -8.05 10.96 8.09
C ARG A 226 -9.06 10.93 6.94
N PHE A 227 -8.72 10.33 5.81
CA PHE A 227 -9.63 10.29 4.66
C PHE A 227 -10.71 9.23 4.82
N PHE A 228 -10.37 8.05 5.32
CA PHE A 228 -11.31 6.93 5.41
C PHE A 228 -12.33 7.13 6.54
N TRP A 229 -11.95 7.69 7.69
CA TRP A 229 -12.81 7.71 8.88
C TRP A 229 -13.43 9.06 9.22
N ARG A 230 -12.90 10.14 8.70
CA ARG A 230 -13.48 11.45 9.00
C ARG A 230 -14.85 11.61 8.34
N ASP A 231 -15.86 11.86 9.15
CA ASP A 231 -17.19 12.20 8.67
C ASP A 231 -17.21 13.62 8.07
N GLY A 232 -18.19 13.89 7.21
CA GLY A 232 -18.40 15.22 6.63
C GLY A 232 -17.42 15.58 5.50
N ILE A 233 -16.57 14.66 5.00
CA ILE A 233 -15.79 14.89 3.79
C ILE A 233 -16.74 14.91 2.59
N SER A 234 -16.80 16.06 1.90
CA SER A 234 -17.65 16.25 0.71
C SER A 234 -16.97 15.81 -0.59
N HIS A 235 -15.65 15.56 -0.56
CA HIS A 235 -14.92 15.12 -1.75
C HIS A 235 -15.37 13.73 -2.19
N ARG A 236 -15.75 13.56 -3.46
CA ARG A 236 -16.34 12.36 -4.03
C ARG A 236 -15.50 11.71 -5.13
N GLY A 237 -14.30 12.21 -5.39
CA GLY A 237 -13.34 11.64 -6.33
C GLY A 237 -12.21 10.89 -5.65
N PRO A 238 -11.23 10.38 -6.43
CA PRO A 238 -10.02 9.80 -5.87
C PRO A 238 -9.17 10.87 -5.18
N LEU A 239 -8.30 10.45 -4.25
CA LEU A 239 -7.38 11.33 -3.55
C LEU A 239 -5.96 10.74 -3.59
N ASN A 240 -5.00 11.54 -4.04
CA ASN A 240 -3.59 11.15 -3.98
C ASN A 240 -3.09 11.21 -2.54
N ILE A 241 -2.47 10.13 -2.07
CA ILE A 241 -1.78 10.05 -0.79
C ILE A 241 -0.34 9.60 -1.04
N GLY A 242 0.62 10.42 -0.66
CA GLY A 242 2.05 10.19 -0.90
C GLY A 242 2.91 11.28 -0.30
N ASN A 243 4.20 11.25 -0.64
CA ASN A 243 5.14 12.33 -0.40
C ASN A 243 5.47 12.99 -1.75
N ASN A 244 5.66 14.28 -1.80
CA ASN A 244 6.02 15.00 -3.04
C ASN A 244 7.49 15.44 -3.11
N SER A 245 8.34 14.97 -2.19
CA SER A 245 9.78 15.15 -2.25
C SER A 245 10.41 14.06 -3.11
N GLU A 246 10.92 14.44 -4.27
CA GLU A 246 11.57 13.52 -5.21
C GLU A 246 13.03 13.29 -4.82
N ILE A 247 13.45 12.03 -4.85
CA ILE A 247 14.81 11.61 -4.57
C ILE A 247 15.20 10.54 -5.59
N SER A 248 16.44 10.58 -6.08
CA SER A 248 16.95 9.58 -7.00
C SER A 248 17.09 8.20 -6.34
N VAL A 249 16.90 7.16 -7.12
CA VAL A 249 17.12 5.78 -6.66
C VAL A 249 18.57 5.60 -6.18
N LEU A 250 19.53 6.24 -6.87
CA LEU A 250 20.95 6.20 -6.50
C LEU A 250 21.22 6.86 -5.15
N ASP A 251 20.58 8.00 -4.83
CA ASP A 251 20.76 8.68 -3.54
C ASP A 251 20.21 7.87 -2.37
N ILE A 252 19.09 7.18 -2.58
CA ILE A 252 18.58 6.20 -1.60
C ILE A 252 19.59 5.06 -1.38
N ALA A 253 20.14 4.48 -2.46
CA ALA A 253 21.13 3.41 -2.36
C ALA A 253 22.41 3.86 -1.64
N ARG A 254 22.93 5.05 -1.97
CA ARG A 254 24.08 5.66 -1.29
C ARG A 254 23.82 5.86 0.20
N PHE A 255 22.64 6.35 0.53
CA PHE A 255 22.29 6.57 1.94
C PHE A 255 22.21 5.24 2.71
N VAL A 256 21.60 4.19 2.14
CA VAL A 256 21.59 2.85 2.76
C VAL A 256 23.01 2.31 2.94
N CYS A 257 23.88 2.44 1.93
CA CYS A 257 25.30 2.06 2.04
C CYS A 257 26.02 2.80 3.17
N SER A 258 25.72 4.08 3.38
CA SER A 258 26.33 4.85 4.47
C SER A 258 25.96 4.35 5.88
N LEU A 259 24.82 3.64 6.00
CA LEU A 259 24.31 3.09 7.26
C LEU A 259 24.78 1.65 7.54
N VAL A 260 25.28 0.95 6.51
CA VAL A 260 25.73 -0.45 6.63
C VAL A 260 27.17 -0.57 6.13
N PRO A 261 28.17 -0.52 7.02
CA PRO A 261 29.58 -0.61 6.63
C PRO A 261 29.87 -1.90 5.84
N GLY A 262 30.68 -1.77 4.79
CA GLY A 262 31.03 -2.89 3.91
C GLY A 262 30.06 -3.16 2.78
N SER A 263 28.90 -2.49 2.76
CA SER A 263 27.99 -2.57 1.60
C SER A 263 28.48 -1.70 0.43
N ARG A 264 28.13 -2.12 -0.79
CA ARG A 264 28.50 -1.42 -2.03
C ARG A 264 27.35 -1.43 -3.04
N ILE A 265 27.40 -0.50 -3.97
CA ILE A 265 26.43 -0.41 -5.07
C ILE A 265 27.02 -1.14 -6.30
N GLU A 266 26.17 -1.90 -6.99
CA GLU A 266 26.45 -2.53 -8.26
C GLU A 266 25.38 -2.14 -9.29
N HIS A 267 25.80 -1.65 -10.44
CA HIS A 267 24.91 -1.25 -11.52
C HIS A 267 24.56 -2.40 -12.45
N HIS A 268 23.29 -2.55 -12.77
CA HIS A 268 22.76 -3.56 -13.69
C HIS A 268 22.06 -2.89 -14.88
N ALA A 269 21.73 -3.68 -15.91
CA ALA A 269 20.99 -3.19 -17.07
C ALA A 269 19.63 -2.55 -16.65
N PRO A 270 19.20 -1.47 -17.30
CA PRO A 270 17.91 -0.83 -17.00
C PRO A 270 16.74 -1.81 -17.12
N VAL A 271 15.75 -1.67 -16.26
CA VAL A 271 14.48 -2.42 -16.35
C VAL A 271 13.64 -1.81 -17.47
N PRO A 272 13.19 -2.61 -18.47
CA PRO A 272 12.32 -2.12 -19.53
C PRO A 272 11.01 -1.55 -18.95
N GLN A 273 10.54 -0.45 -19.50
CA GLN A 273 9.27 0.21 -19.12
C GLN A 273 9.16 0.63 -17.63
N ASP A 274 10.29 0.85 -16.95
CA ASP A 274 10.25 1.47 -15.64
C ASP A 274 9.95 2.98 -15.79
N PRO A 275 8.86 3.52 -15.22
CA PRO A 275 8.52 4.95 -15.35
C PRO A 275 9.68 5.85 -14.94
N THR A 276 9.90 6.94 -15.68
CA THR A 276 11.02 7.86 -15.39
C THR A 276 10.85 8.63 -14.10
N ASN A 277 9.63 9.10 -13.80
CA ASN A 277 9.31 9.79 -12.56
C ASN A 277 7.90 9.47 -12.08
N ARG A 278 7.69 9.61 -10.76
CA ARG A 278 6.38 9.43 -10.13
C ARG A 278 6.28 10.32 -8.90
N CYS A 279 5.53 11.41 -9.03
CA CYS A 279 5.38 12.43 -7.99
C CYS A 279 3.91 12.86 -7.86
N PRO A 280 3.26 12.75 -6.68
CA PRO A 280 1.88 13.19 -6.51
C PRO A 280 1.76 14.72 -6.50
N ASP A 281 0.75 15.24 -7.18
CA ASP A 281 0.20 16.54 -6.81
C ASP A 281 -0.67 16.35 -5.55
N LEU A 282 -0.28 17.01 -4.46
CA LEU A 282 -0.95 16.93 -3.15
C LEU A 282 -1.85 18.14 -2.88
N THR A 283 -2.08 19.01 -3.87
CA THR A 283 -2.92 20.20 -3.72
C THR A 283 -4.33 19.84 -3.25
N LEU A 284 -4.92 18.80 -3.84
CA LEU A 284 -6.24 18.32 -3.44
C LEU A 284 -6.21 17.70 -2.04
N ALA A 285 -5.20 16.90 -1.71
CA ALA A 285 -5.05 16.28 -0.41
C ALA A 285 -4.97 17.32 0.72
N ARG A 286 -4.16 18.39 0.55
CA ARG A 286 -4.07 19.49 1.53
C ARG A 286 -5.41 20.21 1.75
N ARG A 287 -6.23 20.32 0.71
CA ARG A 287 -7.56 20.94 0.80
C ARG A 287 -8.58 20.01 1.48
N VAL A 288 -8.56 18.72 1.16
CA VAL A 288 -9.51 17.70 1.68
C VAL A 288 -9.16 17.29 3.11
N LEU A 289 -7.86 17.24 3.42
CA LEU A 289 -7.30 16.83 4.71
C LEU A 289 -6.47 17.96 5.34
N PRO A 290 -7.08 19.05 5.82
CA PRO A 290 -6.34 20.16 6.41
C PRO A 290 -5.42 19.70 7.53
N GLY A 291 -4.14 20.11 7.48
CA GLY A 291 -3.12 19.75 8.46
C GLY A 291 -2.50 18.35 8.28
N TRP A 292 -2.81 17.64 7.17
CA TRP A 292 -2.07 16.45 6.79
C TRP A 292 -0.93 16.77 5.83
N GLU A 293 0.25 16.26 6.13
CA GLU A 293 1.42 16.25 5.26
C GLU A 293 2.28 15.01 5.55
N ALA A 294 2.98 14.52 4.52
CA ALA A 294 4.03 13.50 4.70
C ALA A 294 5.32 14.20 5.13
N THR A 295 5.59 14.22 6.43
CA THR A 295 6.67 15.00 7.04
C THR A 295 7.92 14.20 7.36
N THR A 296 7.84 12.87 7.37
CA THR A 296 9.00 12.02 7.68
C THR A 296 10.02 12.06 6.54
N GLY A 297 11.19 12.65 6.81
CA GLY A 297 12.30 12.67 5.86
C GLY A 297 12.81 11.25 5.54
N TYR A 298 13.30 11.04 4.32
CA TYR A 298 13.71 9.71 3.86
C TYR A 298 14.84 9.13 4.73
N GLN A 299 15.75 9.97 5.24
CA GLN A 299 16.86 9.52 6.10
C GLN A 299 16.33 8.87 7.38
N GLU A 300 15.37 9.49 8.04
CA GLU A 300 14.75 8.95 9.24
C GLU A 300 13.94 7.71 8.95
N GLY A 301 13.09 7.75 7.93
CA GLY A 301 12.27 6.60 7.55
C GLY A 301 13.11 5.37 7.17
N ILE A 302 14.24 5.57 6.44
CA ILE A 302 15.15 4.48 6.09
C ILE A 302 15.84 3.91 7.34
N ARG A 303 16.29 4.73 8.31
CA ARG A 303 16.88 4.22 9.56
C ARG A 303 15.90 3.34 10.32
N ARG A 304 14.64 3.76 10.47
CA ARG A 304 13.58 2.96 11.12
C ARG A 304 13.29 1.66 10.35
N THR A 305 13.26 1.72 9.03
CA THR A 305 13.07 0.54 8.18
C THR A 305 14.25 -0.44 8.32
N LEU A 306 15.48 0.06 8.29
CA LEU A 306 16.69 -0.74 8.44
C LEU A 306 16.73 -1.45 9.78
N GLU A 307 16.39 -0.76 10.87
CA GLU A 307 16.34 -1.33 12.21
C GLU A 307 15.32 -2.46 12.30
N TRP A 308 14.13 -2.28 11.74
CA TRP A 308 13.11 -3.33 11.69
C TRP A 308 13.60 -4.56 10.90
N PHE A 309 14.22 -4.37 9.73
CA PHE A 309 14.78 -5.47 8.93
C PHE A 309 15.88 -6.23 9.68
N ARG A 310 16.76 -5.54 10.41
CA ARG A 310 17.80 -6.17 11.27
C ARG A 310 17.17 -7.10 12.29
N GLN A 311 16.09 -6.67 12.94
CA GLN A 311 15.38 -7.47 13.94
C GLN A 311 14.74 -8.70 13.29
N GLN A 312 14.12 -8.57 12.11
CA GLN A 312 13.51 -9.69 11.41
C GLN A 312 14.54 -10.74 10.95
N ILE A 313 15.64 -10.29 10.36
CA ILE A 313 16.73 -11.19 9.91
C ILE A 313 17.37 -11.90 11.12
N ALA A 314 17.60 -11.22 12.21
CA ALA A 314 18.14 -11.81 13.43
C ALA A 314 17.18 -12.84 14.06
N ALA A 315 15.88 -12.59 14.03
CA ALA A 315 14.87 -13.54 14.51
C ALA A 315 14.81 -14.81 13.65
N ALA A 316 14.82 -14.64 12.31
CA ALA A 316 14.83 -15.77 11.37
C ALA A 316 16.09 -16.64 11.53
N GLY A 317 17.27 -16.04 11.73
CA GLY A 317 18.52 -16.75 11.97
C GLY A 317 18.52 -17.59 13.28
N LYS A 318 17.85 -17.09 14.32
CA LYS A 318 17.70 -17.84 15.57
C LYS A 318 16.77 -19.05 15.42
N SER A 319 15.68 -18.92 14.67
CA SER A 319 14.74 -20.04 14.43
C SER A 319 15.37 -21.18 13.61
N ALA A 320 16.30 -20.86 12.71
CA ALA A 320 17.02 -21.86 11.91
C ALA A 320 18.07 -22.66 12.72
N VAL A 321 18.52 -22.16 13.88
CA VAL A 321 19.51 -22.82 14.75
C VAL A 321 18.83 -23.74 15.78
N THR A 322 17.52 -23.56 16.01
CA THR A 322 16.74 -24.31 17.02
C THR A 322 15.84 -25.39 16.42
N ALA A 323 15.83 -25.55 15.10
CA ALA A 323 15.10 -26.59 14.36
C ALA A 323 16.07 -27.64 13.79
#